data_0de6d77af7df00916e16cfc5de6094fa
#
_entry.id   0de6d77af7df00916e16cfc5de6094fa
#
_cell.length_a   1.000
_cell.length_b   1.000
_cell.length_c   1.000
_cell.angle_alpha   90.00
_cell.angle_beta   90.00
_cell.angle_gamma   90.00
#
_symmetry.space_group_name_H-M   'P 1'
#
loop_
_entity.id
_entity.type
_entity.pdbx_description
1 polymer ?
#
loop_
_entity_poly.entity_id
_entity_poly.type
_entity_poly.pdbx_seq_one_letter_code
_entity_poly.pdbx_strand_id
1 'polypeptide(L)'
;MKKAQQTATTNKDQSPIGITQMAEMLGISTGTISRALNNRYGVNPKTRARVLEAARHYGYVPNGAARQLKDRPALLVGLFFAPYYGPGGEINPGALGIIDQLRAVMQSQRMELRVLHYENNEELKAQAKDVHVGVFFGHFEDSSFATIHELGLPAILYSKRSSYTSQICVLPDTRHCANTGVQYLAALGHERIALVTGPLVETPFQGYREGFEQALREFHIPIVERWLVELPESDCNKDGTCSALLPLLQTADETERPSAILFSSDWLALGGRKAAREIGLRVPEDLSLIGYDNVPLSAELDPPLTTFDIHMPDLVQTITRLAAQLGGHPKSKSAPAPQREMFILPDLIKRGSCACLRPLPSN
;
A
#
# COMPACT_ATOMS: atom_id res chain seq x y z
N MET A 1 16.60 -52.79 67.44
CA MET A 1 16.84 -51.52 66.74
C MET A 1 15.99 -51.54 65.49
N LYS A 2 14.84 -50.86 65.51
CA LYS A 2 13.91 -50.75 64.36
C LYS A 2 14.14 -49.51 63.61
N LYS A 3 14.48 -49.59 62.27
CA LYS A 3 14.52 -48.50 61.33
C LYS A 3 13.13 -48.10 60.93
N ALA A 4 12.74 -46.87 61.16
CA ALA A 4 11.50 -46.29 60.62
C ALA A 4 11.71 -45.94 59.12
N GLN A 5 10.93 -46.53 58.24
CA GLN A 5 10.74 -46.16 56.86
C GLN A 5 9.65 -45.06 56.81
N GLN A 6 10.06 -43.83 56.42
CA GLN A 6 9.10 -42.80 56.04
C GLN A 6 8.70 -43.01 54.59
N THR A 7 7.45 -43.40 54.38
CA THR A 7 6.82 -43.44 53.05
C THR A 7 6.44 -42.03 52.61
N ALA A 8 7.04 -41.58 51.55
CA ALA A 8 6.62 -40.36 50.85
C ALA A 8 5.33 -40.67 50.06
N THR A 9 4.22 -40.17 50.51
CA THR A 9 2.93 -40.19 49.80
C THR A 9 2.95 -39.10 48.70
N THR A 10 3.19 -39.51 47.49
CA THR A 10 2.94 -38.70 46.29
C THR A 10 1.44 -38.58 46.05
N ASN A 11 0.88 -37.41 46.34
CA ASN A 11 -0.51 -37.08 46.09
C ASN A 11 -0.72 -36.86 44.57
N LYS A 12 -1.20 -37.89 43.89
CA LYS A 12 -1.45 -37.91 42.41
C LYS A 12 -2.92 -37.68 42.11
N ASP A 13 -3.54 -36.58 42.58
CA ASP A 13 -4.89 -36.19 42.13
C ASP A 13 -5.17 -34.71 42.42
N GLN A 14 -4.40 -33.83 41.80
CA GLN A 14 -4.82 -32.42 41.69
C GLN A 14 -4.72 -32.01 40.24
N SER A 15 -5.88 -31.78 39.59
CA SER A 15 -5.94 -31.12 38.31
C SER A 15 -5.18 -29.78 38.38
N PRO A 16 -4.42 -29.39 37.35
CA PRO A 16 -3.64 -28.14 37.37
C PRO A 16 -4.54 -26.95 37.66
N ILE A 17 -4.18 -26.16 38.68
CA ILE A 17 -4.99 -25.02 39.11
C ILE A 17 -4.97 -23.92 38.04
N GLY A 18 -6.13 -23.22 37.87
CA GLY A 18 -6.25 -22.08 36.99
C GLY A 18 -5.69 -20.78 37.58
N ILE A 19 -5.43 -19.75 36.73
CA ILE A 19 -4.96 -18.45 37.18
C ILE A 19 -5.91 -17.77 38.17
N THR A 20 -7.22 -18.03 38.08
CA THR A 20 -8.25 -17.48 38.98
C THR A 20 -8.13 -18.09 40.35
N GLN A 21 -7.98 -19.40 40.45
CA GLN A 21 -7.77 -20.09 41.71
C GLN A 21 -6.46 -19.66 42.39
N MET A 22 -5.40 -19.49 41.61
CA MET A 22 -4.13 -18.97 42.14
C MET A 22 -4.28 -17.52 42.66
N ALA A 23 -5.09 -16.69 42.01
CA ALA A 23 -5.39 -15.32 42.43
C ALA A 23 -6.10 -15.30 43.81
N GLU A 24 -7.09 -16.16 43.99
CA GLU A 24 -7.82 -16.34 45.23
C GLU A 24 -6.90 -16.84 46.38
N MET A 25 -6.06 -17.85 46.11
CA MET A 25 -5.15 -18.42 47.10
C MET A 25 -4.04 -17.43 47.54
N LEU A 26 -3.57 -16.57 46.65
CA LEU A 26 -2.52 -15.62 46.97
C LEU A 26 -3.06 -14.24 47.43
N GLY A 27 -4.39 -14.02 47.33
CA GLY A 27 -5.02 -12.75 47.70
C GLY A 27 -4.64 -11.60 46.81
N ILE A 28 -4.36 -11.84 45.50
CA ILE A 28 -3.95 -10.84 44.55
C ILE A 28 -4.70 -10.96 43.23
N SER A 29 -4.77 -9.88 42.43
CA SER A 29 -5.52 -9.93 41.20
C SER A 29 -4.90 -10.86 40.14
N THR A 30 -5.73 -11.46 39.29
CA THR A 30 -5.30 -12.27 38.14
C THR A 30 -4.35 -11.49 37.20
N GLY A 31 -4.55 -10.17 37.09
CA GLY A 31 -3.66 -9.28 36.35
C GLY A 31 -2.27 -9.15 36.96
N THR A 32 -2.16 -9.19 38.31
CA THR A 32 -0.87 -9.16 39.03
C THR A 32 -0.14 -10.48 38.84
N ILE A 33 -0.84 -11.62 38.93
CA ILE A 33 -0.28 -12.94 38.67
C ILE A 33 0.24 -13.04 37.23
N SER A 34 -0.57 -12.64 36.25
CA SER A 34 -0.16 -12.64 34.85
C SER A 34 1.08 -11.80 34.60
N ARG A 35 1.19 -10.59 35.19
CA ARG A 35 2.39 -9.75 35.10
C ARG A 35 3.60 -10.37 35.77
N ALA A 36 3.43 -11.01 36.92
CA ALA A 36 4.50 -11.72 37.64
C ALA A 36 5.08 -12.88 36.83
N LEU A 37 4.21 -13.75 36.29
CA LEU A 37 4.57 -14.92 35.50
C LEU A 37 5.25 -14.54 34.17
N ASN A 38 4.86 -13.41 33.58
CA ASN A 38 5.39 -12.90 32.30
C ASN A 38 6.53 -11.89 32.46
N ASN A 39 7.12 -11.75 33.64
CA ASN A 39 8.21 -10.83 33.95
C ASN A 39 7.97 -9.35 33.54
N ARG A 40 6.69 -8.89 33.55
CA ARG A 40 6.33 -7.52 33.19
C ARG A 40 6.54 -6.54 34.35
N TYR A 41 6.71 -5.25 34.04
CA TYR A 41 6.84 -4.17 35.03
C TYR A 41 5.58 -4.02 35.90
N GLY A 42 5.73 -3.41 37.09
CA GLY A 42 4.64 -3.10 38.00
C GLY A 42 4.27 -4.23 38.99
N VAL A 43 5.15 -5.20 39.20
CA VAL A 43 5.02 -6.22 40.26
C VAL A 43 6.24 -6.16 41.17
N ASN A 44 5.98 -6.00 42.48
CA ASN A 44 7.03 -6.02 43.51
C ASN A 44 7.83 -7.35 43.47
N PRO A 45 9.16 -7.35 43.60
CA PRO A 45 10.00 -8.54 43.56
C PRO A 45 9.55 -9.66 44.54
N LYS A 46 9.11 -9.30 45.76
CA LYS A 46 8.59 -10.26 46.75
C LYS A 46 7.28 -10.91 46.27
N THR A 47 6.37 -10.15 45.68
CA THR A 47 5.13 -10.67 45.12
C THR A 47 5.40 -11.58 43.93
N ARG A 48 6.37 -11.21 43.08
CA ARG A 48 6.78 -12.05 41.94
C ARG A 48 7.35 -13.37 42.39
N ALA A 49 8.23 -13.40 43.40
CA ALA A 49 8.78 -14.61 43.96
C ALA A 49 7.68 -15.54 44.50
N ARG A 50 6.72 -14.99 45.28
CA ARG A 50 5.56 -15.75 45.80
C ARG A 50 4.71 -16.38 44.69
N VAL A 51 4.48 -15.63 43.58
CA VAL A 51 3.69 -16.16 42.47
C VAL A 51 4.43 -17.28 41.73
N LEU A 52 5.75 -17.12 41.50
CA LEU A 52 6.56 -18.14 40.84
C LEU A 52 6.71 -19.43 41.68
N GLU A 53 6.77 -19.30 42.99
CA GLU A 53 6.82 -20.41 43.92
C GLU A 53 5.47 -21.16 43.95
N ALA A 54 4.35 -20.44 44.04
CA ALA A 54 3.01 -21.02 43.97
C ALA A 54 2.78 -21.72 42.62
N ALA A 55 3.18 -21.12 41.51
CA ALA A 55 3.07 -21.72 40.18
C ALA A 55 3.82 -23.07 40.08
N ARG A 56 5.01 -23.14 40.68
CA ARG A 56 5.80 -24.40 40.76
C ARG A 56 5.16 -25.41 41.69
N HIS A 57 4.71 -24.96 42.85
CA HIS A 57 4.15 -25.85 43.86
C HIS A 57 2.84 -26.52 43.43
N TYR A 58 1.98 -25.77 42.73
CA TYR A 58 0.66 -26.27 42.27
C TYR A 58 0.68 -26.77 40.81
N GLY A 59 1.86 -26.90 40.19
CA GLY A 59 1.98 -27.41 38.83
C GLY A 59 1.27 -26.53 37.79
N TYR A 60 1.16 -25.19 38.04
CA TYR A 60 0.55 -24.28 37.09
C TYR A 60 1.36 -24.23 35.79
N VAL A 61 0.77 -24.75 34.72
CA VAL A 61 1.31 -24.58 33.37
C VAL A 61 0.57 -23.41 32.71
N PRO A 62 1.29 -22.34 32.31
CA PRO A 62 0.66 -21.24 31.55
C PRO A 62 -0.08 -21.85 30.37
N ASN A 63 -1.39 -21.65 30.32
CA ASN A 63 -2.20 -22.16 29.22
C ASN A 63 -1.77 -21.47 27.91
N GLY A 64 -0.92 -22.15 27.13
CA GLY A 64 -0.42 -21.68 25.84
C GLY A 64 -1.57 -21.40 24.85
N ALA A 65 -2.64 -22.18 24.93
CA ALA A 65 -3.84 -21.96 24.14
C ALA A 65 -4.57 -20.65 24.53
N ALA A 66 -4.65 -20.30 25.83
CA ALA A 66 -5.21 -19.03 26.29
C ALA A 66 -4.30 -17.85 25.93
N ARG A 67 -2.98 -18.06 25.86
CA ARG A 67 -2.02 -17.05 25.38
C ARG A 67 -2.18 -16.86 23.86
N GLN A 68 -2.25 -17.94 23.09
CA GLN A 68 -2.51 -17.91 21.64
C GLN A 68 -3.88 -17.30 21.29
N LEU A 69 -4.92 -17.52 22.09
CA LEU A 69 -6.23 -16.87 21.93
C LEU A 69 -6.20 -15.36 22.24
N LYS A 70 -5.33 -14.94 23.17
CA LYS A 70 -5.18 -13.52 23.55
C LYS A 70 -4.23 -12.77 22.61
N ASP A 71 -3.34 -13.48 21.94
CA ASP A 71 -2.38 -12.98 20.96
C ASP A 71 -2.86 -13.17 19.51
N ARG A 72 -4.06 -13.78 19.29
CA ARG A 72 -4.66 -13.79 17.95
C ARG A 72 -5.00 -12.36 17.56
N PRO A 73 -4.63 -11.94 16.33
CA PRO A 73 -5.03 -10.63 15.82
C PRO A 73 -6.57 -10.55 15.88
N ALA A 74 -7.07 -9.41 16.37
CA ALA A 74 -8.51 -9.20 16.48
C ALA A 74 -9.17 -9.11 15.09
N LEU A 75 -8.39 -8.82 14.04
CA LEU A 75 -8.86 -8.61 12.69
C LEU A 75 -7.84 -9.14 11.67
N LEU A 76 -8.28 -9.99 10.75
CA LEU A 76 -7.49 -10.44 9.60
C LEU A 76 -7.88 -9.63 8.36
N VAL A 77 -6.92 -8.87 7.82
CA VAL A 77 -7.05 -8.07 6.60
C VAL A 77 -6.33 -8.81 5.47
N GLY A 78 -7.04 -9.13 4.40
CA GLY A 78 -6.47 -9.68 3.18
C GLY A 78 -6.07 -8.55 2.25
N LEU A 79 -4.79 -8.41 1.95
CA LEU A 79 -4.32 -7.55 0.87
C LEU A 79 -4.25 -8.37 -0.42
N PHE A 80 -5.27 -8.21 -1.25
CA PHE A 80 -5.27 -8.74 -2.60
C PHE A 80 -4.44 -7.80 -3.47
N PHE A 81 -3.28 -8.30 -3.89
CA PHE A 81 -2.28 -7.50 -4.54
C PHE A 81 -2.03 -8.04 -5.95
N ALA A 82 -2.37 -7.25 -6.97
CA ALA A 82 -2.16 -7.55 -8.37
C ALA A 82 -1.38 -6.39 -9.02
N PRO A 83 -0.06 -6.31 -8.81
CA PRO A 83 0.75 -5.28 -9.44
C PRO A 83 0.82 -5.53 -10.94
N TYR A 84 1.02 -4.45 -11.71
CA TYR A 84 1.43 -4.59 -13.10
C TYR A 84 2.83 -5.20 -13.14
N TYR A 85 2.95 -6.36 -13.79
CA TYR A 85 4.21 -7.05 -13.97
C TYR A 85 4.73 -6.82 -15.38
N GLY A 86 5.97 -6.35 -15.50
CA GLY A 86 6.70 -6.43 -16.74
C GLY A 86 7.19 -7.85 -17.04
N PRO A 87 7.66 -8.10 -18.27
CA PRO A 87 8.34 -9.35 -18.61
C PRO A 87 9.51 -9.58 -17.62
N GLY A 88 9.48 -10.68 -16.87
CA GLY A 88 10.49 -10.98 -15.84
C GLY A 88 10.04 -10.76 -14.41
N GLY A 89 8.80 -10.32 -14.16
CA GLY A 89 8.24 -10.22 -12.81
C GLY A 89 8.76 -9.03 -11.99
N GLU A 90 9.28 -7.98 -12.65
CA GLU A 90 9.69 -6.76 -11.96
C GLU A 90 8.46 -6.05 -11.36
N ILE A 91 8.43 -5.94 -10.05
CA ILE A 91 7.37 -5.25 -9.32
C ILE A 91 7.74 -3.77 -9.17
N ASN A 92 6.77 -2.88 -9.42
CA ASN A 92 6.93 -1.46 -9.13
C ASN A 92 7.37 -1.25 -7.67
N PRO A 93 8.53 -0.62 -7.39
CA PRO A 93 9.02 -0.40 -6.03
C PRO A 93 8.03 0.38 -5.14
N GLY A 94 7.23 1.29 -5.71
CA GLY A 94 6.18 2.00 -4.98
C GLY A 94 5.11 1.06 -4.44
N ALA A 95 4.75 0.05 -5.23
CA ALA A 95 3.79 -0.95 -4.83
C ALA A 95 4.29 -1.87 -3.70
N LEU A 96 5.58 -2.18 -3.65
CA LEU A 96 6.18 -2.94 -2.54
C LEU A 96 6.21 -2.12 -1.24
N GLY A 97 6.51 -0.83 -1.34
CA GLY A 97 6.57 0.06 -0.19
C GLY A 97 5.27 0.14 0.61
N ILE A 98 4.11 0.04 -0.06
CA ILE A 98 2.80 0.07 0.63
C ILE A 98 2.58 -1.17 1.48
N ILE A 99 3.04 -2.35 1.05
CA ILE A 99 2.87 -3.62 1.78
C ILE A 99 3.56 -3.54 3.15
N ASP A 100 4.81 -3.08 3.17
CA ASP A 100 5.59 -3.01 4.41
C ASP A 100 5.02 -1.96 5.38
N GLN A 101 4.60 -0.81 4.87
CA GLN A 101 3.98 0.23 5.69
C GLN A 101 2.61 -0.21 6.24
N LEU A 102 1.75 -0.82 5.41
CA LEU A 102 0.47 -1.38 5.87
C LEU A 102 0.69 -2.44 6.95
N ARG A 103 1.64 -3.35 6.75
CA ARG A 103 1.97 -4.39 7.74
C ARG A 103 2.38 -3.79 9.08
N ALA A 104 3.29 -2.81 9.08
CA ALA A 104 3.79 -2.17 10.29
C ALA A 104 2.67 -1.44 11.06
N VAL A 105 1.84 -0.65 10.35
CA VAL A 105 0.76 0.14 10.97
C VAL A 105 -0.36 -0.79 11.47
N MET A 106 -0.80 -1.76 10.68
CA MET A 106 -1.86 -2.70 11.06
C MET A 106 -1.46 -3.57 12.26
N GLN A 107 -0.21 -4.04 12.30
CA GLN A 107 0.32 -4.81 13.43
C GLN A 107 0.27 -4.01 14.75
N SER A 108 0.56 -2.70 14.70
CA SER A 108 0.46 -1.83 15.87
C SER A 108 -0.96 -1.72 16.42
N GLN A 109 -1.98 -1.96 15.60
CA GLN A 109 -3.41 -1.92 15.92
C GLN A 109 -4.02 -3.32 16.12
N ARG A 110 -3.20 -4.38 16.27
CA ARG A 110 -3.62 -5.78 16.44
C ARG A 110 -4.37 -6.34 15.22
N MET A 111 -4.08 -5.83 14.04
CA MET A 111 -4.54 -6.40 12.79
C MET A 111 -3.43 -7.23 12.15
N GLU A 112 -3.78 -8.35 11.53
CA GLU A 112 -2.87 -9.16 10.71
C GLU A 112 -3.10 -8.81 9.25
N LEU A 113 -2.04 -8.47 8.52
CA LEU A 113 -2.07 -8.28 7.08
C LEU A 113 -1.56 -9.55 6.40
N ARG A 114 -2.43 -10.18 5.60
CA ARG A 114 -2.07 -11.31 4.74
C ARG A 114 -2.07 -10.86 3.29
N VAL A 115 -0.93 -10.97 2.62
CA VAL A 115 -0.84 -10.71 1.17
C VAL A 115 -1.34 -11.94 0.43
N LEU A 116 -2.27 -11.73 -0.49
CA LEU A 116 -3.00 -12.77 -1.20
C LEU A 116 -2.92 -12.52 -2.70
N HIS A 117 -2.75 -13.59 -3.47
CA HIS A 117 -2.78 -13.59 -4.93
C HIS A 117 -3.80 -14.62 -5.40
N TYR A 118 -4.47 -14.35 -6.50
CA TYR A 118 -5.39 -15.30 -7.13
C TYR A 118 -5.35 -15.14 -8.64
N GLU A 119 -5.61 -16.22 -9.35
CA GLU A 119 -5.64 -16.26 -10.81
C GLU A 119 -7.08 -16.28 -11.36
N ASN A 120 -8.05 -16.64 -10.52
CA ASN A 120 -9.46 -16.73 -10.90
C ASN A 120 -10.39 -16.55 -9.69
N ASN A 121 -11.68 -16.36 -9.96
CA ASN A 121 -12.67 -16.09 -8.93
C ASN A 121 -12.90 -17.24 -7.94
N GLU A 122 -12.61 -18.51 -8.29
CA GLU A 122 -12.72 -19.63 -7.37
C GLU A 122 -11.58 -19.60 -6.33
N GLU A 123 -10.37 -19.27 -6.75
CA GLU A 123 -9.26 -19.03 -5.83
C GLU A 123 -9.49 -17.82 -4.95
N LEU A 124 -10.04 -16.73 -5.53
CA LEU A 124 -10.45 -15.55 -4.77
C LEU A 124 -11.42 -15.93 -3.64
N LYS A 125 -12.46 -16.71 -3.95
CA LYS A 125 -13.43 -17.21 -2.94
C LYS A 125 -12.75 -18.05 -1.86
N ALA A 126 -11.84 -18.94 -2.26
CA ALA A 126 -11.12 -19.80 -1.32
C ALA A 126 -10.23 -19.00 -0.37
N GLN A 127 -9.49 -18.02 -0.89
CA GLN A 127 -8.58 -17.18 -0.11
C GLN A 127 -9.32 -16.15 0.76
N ALA A 128 -10.48 -15.67 0.32
CA ALA A 128 -11.31 -14.73 1.05
C ALA A 128 -12.02 -15.33 2.27
N LYS A 129 -12.11 -16.67 2.38
CA LYS A 129 -12.94 -17.39 3.38
C LYS A 129 -12.66 -16.98 4.82
N ASP A 130 -11.38 -16.75 5.17
CA ASP A 130 -10.96 -16.41 6.53
C ASP A 130 -10.63 -14.92 6.70
N VAL A 131 -10.85 -14.11 5.66
CA VAL A 131 -10.57 -12.70 5.65
C VAL A 131 -11.77 -11.91 6.17
N HIS A 132 -11.54 -10.96 7.07
CA HIS A 132 -12.60 -10.11 7.62
C HIS A 132 -12.83 -8.86 6.76
N VAL A 133 -11.77 -8.33 6.15
CA VAL A 133 -11.80 -7.16 5.25
C VAL A 133 -10.80 -7.37 4.12
N GLY A 134 -11.22 -7.17 2.88
CA GLY A 134 -10.34 -7.16 1.71
C GLY A 134 -9.81 -5.76 1.42
N VAL A 135 -8.52 -5.65 1.11
CA VAL A 135 -7.90 -4.46 0.52
C VAL A 135 -7.40 -4.87 -0.86
N PHE A 136 -7.83 -4.15 -1.91
CA PHE A 136 -7.49 -4.46 -3.30
C PHE A 136 -6.59 -3.37 -3.84
N PHE A 137 -5.39 -3.76 -4.26
CA PHE A 137 -4.35 -2.86 -4.74
C PHE A 137 -3.75 -3.39 -6.05
N GLY A 138 -3.94 -2.68 -7.15
CA GLY A 138 -3.49 -3.06 -8.48
C GLY A 138 -4.61 -3.26 -9.49
N HIS A 139 -4.35 -4.08 -10.51
CA HIS A 139 -5.31 -4.37 -11.58
C HIS A 139 -6.20 -5.56 -11.22
N PHE A 140 -7.51 -5.36 -11.29
CA PHE A 140 -8.52 -6.41 -11.04
C PHE A 140 -9.67 -6.27 -12.02
N GLU A 141 -10.18 -7.40 -12.48
CA GLU A 141 -11.39 -7.45 -13.29
C GLU A 141 -12.64 -7.10 -12.47
N ASP A 142 -13.63 -6.51 -13.10
CA ASP A 142 -14.93 -6.19 -12.49
C ASP A 142 -15.65 -7.43 -11.95
N SER A 143 -15.42 -8.60 -12.54
CA SER A 143 -15.92 -9.91 -12.08
C SER A 143 -15.45 -10.26 -10.66
N SER A 144 -14.25 -9.85 -10.28
CA SER A 144 -13.70 -10.02 -8.92
C SER A 144 -14.51 -9.21 -7.90
N PHE A 145 -14.90 -7.98 -8.24
CA PHE A 145 -15.70 -7.13 -7.33
C PHE A 145 -17.12 -7.63 -7.15
N ALA A 146 -17.72 -8.23 -8.20
CA ALA A 146 -19.00 -8.95 -8.10
C ALA A 146 -18.86 -10.14 -7.13
N THR A 147 -17.83 -10.94 -7.29
CA THR A 147 -17.54 -12.11 -6.43
C THR A 147 -17.37 -11.71 -4.96
N ILE A 148 -16.63 -10.64 -4.68
CA ILE A 148 -16.43 -10.12 -3.30
C ILE A 148 -17.76 -9.66 -2.71
N HIS A 149 -18.60 -9.00 -3.52
CA HIS A 149 -19.92 -8.56 -3.10
C HIS A 149 -20.83 -9.75 -2.75
N GLU A 150 -20.86 -10.79 -3.57
CA GLU A 150 -21.60 -12.03 -3.32
C GLU A 150 -21.15 -12.75 -2.04
N LEU A 151 -19.85 -12.73 -1.74
CA LEU A 151 -19.29 -13.26 -0.50
C LEU A 151 -19.64 -12.43 0.74
N GLY A 152 -20.18 -11.22 0.56
CA GLY A 152 -20.44 -10.28 1.65
C GLY A 152 -19.15 -9.79 2.32
N LEU A 153 -17.99 -9.90 1.65
CA LEU A 153 -16.70 -9.42 2.17
C LEU A 153 -16.64 -7.89 2.05
N PRO A 154 -16.54 -7.15 3.18
CA PRO A 154 -16.26 -5.73 3.12
C PRO A 154 -14.91 -5.46 2.44
N ALA A 155 -14.84 -4.51 1.53
CA ALA A 155 -13.63 -4.26 0.76
C ALA A 155 -13.28 -2.78 0.63
N ILE A 156 -11.97 -2.51 0.57
CA ILE A 156 -11.37 -1.22 0.27
C ILE A 156 -10.65 -1.37 -1.06
N LEU A 157 -11.02 -0.56 -2.05
CA LEU A 157 -10.44 -0.57 -3.39
C LEU A 157 -9.55 0.67 -3.55
N TYR A 158 -8.27 0.49 -3.82
CA TYR A 158 -7.36 1.59 -4.13
C TYR A 158 -7.28 1.82 -5.63
N SER A 159 -7.45 3.07 -6.05
CA SER A 159 -7.41 3.50 -7.47
C SER A 159 -8.44 2.82 -8.38
N LYS A 160 -9.49 2.21 -7.84
CA LYS A 160 -10.54 1.56 -8.62
C LYS A 160 -11.91 1.99 -8.11
N ARG A 161 -12.85 2.23 -9.03
CA ARG A 161 -14.25 2.50 -8.71
C ARG A 161 -15.06 1.22 -8.69
N SER A 162 -16.12 1.22 -7.88
CA SER A 162 -17.08 0.13 -7.81
C SER A 162 -18.49 0.66 -7.62
N SER A 163 -19.47 -0.03 -8.20
CA SER A 163 -20.89 0.22 -7.99
C SER A 163 -21.45 -0.43 -6.71
N TYR A 164 -20.73 -1.37 -6.10
CA TYR A 164 -21.19 -2.14 -4.95
C TYR A 164 -21.08 -1.37 -3.64
N THR A 165 -22.18 -1.34 -2.86
CA THR A 165 -22.31 -0.55 -1.63
C THR A 165 -21.43 -1.06 -0.46
N SER A 166 -20.98 -2.33 -0.51
CA SER A 166 -20.10 -2.94 0.47
C SER A 166 -18.61 -2.59 0.27
N GLN A 167 -18.31 -1.84 -0.79
CA GLN A 167 -16.94 -1.51 -1.21
C GLN A 167 -16.69 -0.02 -1.08
N ILE A 168 -15.57 0.34 -0.46
CA ILE A 168 -15.11 1.72 -0.31
C ILE A 168 -13.97 1.95 -1.29
N CYS A 169 -14.09 2.99 -2.11
CA CYS A 169 -13.09 3.37 -3.09
C CYS A 169 -12.19 4.49 -2.53
N VAL A 170 -10.89 4.28 -2.51
CA VAL A 170 -9.88 5.29 -2.18
C VAL A 170 -9.21 5.69 -3.50
N LEU A 171 -9.49 6.90 -3.96
CA LEU A 171 -9.18 7.36 -5.31
C LEU A 171 -8.19 8.52 -5.29
N PRO A 172 -6.97 8.36 -5.78
CA PRO A 172 -6.11 9.51 -6.09
C PRO A 172 -6.74 10.37 -7.20
N ASP A 173 -6.70 11.69 -7.05
CA ASP A 173 -7.17 12.60 -8.11
C ASP A 173 -6.10 12.75 -9.19
N THR A 174 -6.02 11.75 -10.06
CA THR A 174 -5.06 11.70 -11.16
C THR A 174 -5.36 12.73 -12.26
N ARG A 175 -6.61 13.14 -12.41
CA ARG A 175 -6.99 14.24 -13.31
C ARG A 175 -6.35 15.56 -12.84
N HIS A 176 -6.46 15.86 -11.55
CA HIS A 176 -5.81 17.03 -10.96
C HIS A 176 -4.28 16.98 -11.12
N CYS A 177 -3.67 15.81 -10.90
CA CYS A 177 -2.23 15.64 -11.07
C CYS A 177 -1.79 15.96 -12.50
N ALA A 178 -2.45 15.40 -13.51
CA ALA A 178 -2.10 15.64 -14.90
C ALA A 178 -2.29 17.12 -15.29
N ASN A 179 -3.40 17.74 -14.84
CA ASN A 179 -3.63 19.18 -15.06
C ASN A 179 -2.51 20.02 -14.42
N THR A 180 -2.19 19.78 -13.15
CA THR A 180 -1.13 20.48 -12.41
C THR A 180 0.26 20.28 -13.06
N GLY A 181 0.55 19.06 -13.54
CA GLY A 181 1.80 18.74 -14.22
C GLY A 181 1.96 19.53 -15.53
N VAL A 182 0.91 19.58 -16.37
CA VAL A 182 0.89 20.38 -17.60
C VAL A 182 1.01 21.87 -17.27
N GLN A 183 0.26 22.39 -16.29
CA GLN A 183 0.34 23.77 -15.84
C GLN A 183 1.77 24.15 -15.43
N TYR A 184 2.44 23.27 -14.68
CA TYR A 184 3.83 23.51 -14.26
C TYR A 184 4.79 23.52 -15.45
N LEU A 185 4.65 22.58 -16.40
CA LEU A 185 5.48 22.54 -17.61
C LEU A 185 5.22 23.74 -18.53
N ALA A 186 3.96 24.14 -18.71
CA ALA A 186 3.60 25.34 -19.46
C ALA A 186 4.20 26.61 -18.85
N ALA A 187 4.20 26.74 -17.52
CA ALA A 187 4.85 27.84 -16.81
C ALA A 187 6.38 27.87 -17.01
N LEU A 188 7.01 26.73 -17.33
CA LEU A 188 8.42 26.62 -17.73
C LEU A 188 8.64 26.87 -19.24
N GLY A 189 7.59 27.19 -20.00
CA GLY A 189 7.62 27.47 -21.42
C GLY A 189 7.52 26.26 -22.34
N HIS A 190 7.19 25.07 -21.82
CA HIS A 190 7.02 23.88 -22.65
C HIS A 190 5.68 23.89 -23.39
N GLU A 191 5.75 23.77 -24.72
CA GLU A 191 4.60 23.64 -25.64
C GLU A 191 4.57 22.25 -26.32
N ARG A 192 5.61 21.45 -26.15
CA ARG A 192 5.74 20.11 -26.71
C ARG A 192 5.80 19.10 -25.55
N ILE A 193 4.62 18.74 -25.04
CA ILE A 193 4.46 17.90 -23.84
C ILE A 193 3.89 16.56 -24.26
N ALA A 194 4.54 15.47 -23.85
CA ALA A 194 4.05 14.11 -24.03
C ALA A 194 3.47 13.55 -22.72
N LEU A 195 2.59 12.58 -22.86
CA LEU A 195 2.04 11.79 -21.75
C LEU A 195 2.37 10.30 -21.96
N VAL A 196 2.81 9.63 -20.89
CA VAL A 196 3.00 8.18 -20.86
C VAL A 196 2.18 7.59 -19.74
N THR A 197 1.27 6.70 -20.09
CA THR A 197 0.38 6.00 -19.14
C THR A 197 0.41 4.49 -19.36
N GLY A 198 -0.15 3.73 -18.40
CA GLY A 198 -0.61 2.37 -18.62
C GLY A 198 -1.95 2.33 -19.35
N PRO A 199 -2.61 1.13 -19.40
CA PRO A 199 -3.83 0.92 -20.17
C PRO A 199 -4.98 1.83 -19.75
N LEU A 200 -5.58 2.54 -20.70
CA LEU A 200 -6.65 3.52 -20.44
C LEU A 200 -7.98 2.88 -20.01
N VAL A 201 -8.10 1.56 -20.04
CA VAL A 201 -9.24 0.86 -19.41
C VAL A 201 -9.23 1.00 -17.88
N GLU A 202 -8.10 1.39 -17.29
CA GLU A 202 -7.96 1.59 -15.87
C GLU A 202 -8.30 3.02 -15.44
N THR A 203 -9.10 3.15 -14.40
CA THR A 203 -9.59 4.43 -13.86
C THR A 203 -8.48 5.49 -13.64
N PRO A 204 -7.33 5.16 -13.00
CA PRO A 204 -6.30 6.17 -12.76
C PRO A 204 -5.68 6.71 -14.05
N PHE A 205 -5.48 5.87 -15.07
CA PHE A 205 -4.86 6.28 -16.34
C PHE A 205 -5.83 7.08 -17.21
N GLN A 206 -7.13 6.75 -17.17
CA GLN A 206 -8.17 7.60 -17.76
C GLN A 206 -8.16 9.00 -17.16
N GLY A 207 -8.10 9.11 -15.84
CA GLY A 207 -8.01 10.40 -15.16
C GLY A 207 -6.79 11.21 -15.58
N TYR A 208 -5.63 10.56 -15.72
CA TYR A 208 -4.42 11.19 -16.25
C TYR A 208 -4.64 11.73 -17.66
N ARG A 209 -5.17 10.93 -18.59
CA ARG A 209 -5.42 11.32 -19.97
C ARG A 209 -6.39 12.50 -20.05
N GLU A 210 -7.50 12.43 -19.34
CA GLU A 210 -8.51 13.49 -19.34
C GLU A 210 -7.97 14.80 -18.76
N GLY A 211 -7.25 14.77 -17.64
CA GLY A 211 -6.65 15.96 -17.03
C GLY A 211 -5.56 16.58 -17.90
N PHE A 212 -4.73 15.74 -18.54
CA PHE A 212 -3.69 16.15 -19.45
C PHE A 212 -4.26 16.90 -20.67
N GLU A 213 -5.22 16.29 -21.36
CA GLU A 213 -5.85 16.90 -22.54
C GLU A 213 -6.63 18.17 -22.19
N GLN A 214 -7.31 18.19 -21.04
CA GLN A 214 -8.00 19.38 -20.54
C GLN A 214 -7.02 20.51 -20.34
N ALA A 215 -5.90 20.28 -19.66
CA ALA A 215 -4.90 21.30 -19.41
C ALA A 215 -4.24 21.81 -20.69
N LEU A 216 -3.90 20.93 -21.64
CA LEU A 216 -3.35 21.36 -22.93
C LEU A 216 -4.29 22.33 -23.65
N ARG A 217 -5.62 22.05 -23.65
CA ARG A 217 -6.63 22.95 -24.22
C ARG A 217 -6.69 24.29 -23.48
N GLU A 218 -6.65 24.29 -22.15
CA GLU A 218 -6.68 25.49 -21.30
C GLU A 218 -5.47 26.40 -21.54
N PHE A 219 -4.29 25.81 -21.76
CA PHE A 219 -3.05 26.54 -22.06
C PHE A 219 -2.81 26.76 -23.56
N HIS A 220 -3.77 26.42 -24.43
CA HIS A 220 -3.66 26.51 -25.89
C HIS A 220 -2.45 25.76 -26.47
N ILE A 221 -2.03 24.68 -25.82
CA ILE A 221 -0.96 23.79 -26.28
C ILE A 221 -1.55 22.73 -27.22
N PRO A 222 -0.99 22.47 -28.40
CA PRO A 222 -1.49 21.50 -29.34
C PRO A 222 -1.47 20.07 -28.75
N ILE A 223 -2.56 19.33 -28.93
CA ILE A 223 -2.61 17.89 -28.64
C ILE A 223 -2.02 17.15 -29.85
N VAL A 224 -0.91 16.48 -29.63
CA VAL A 224 -0.24 15.69 -30.67
C VAL A 224 -0.41 14.21 -30.34
N GLU A 225 -1.22 13.48 -31.11
CA GLU A 225 -1.63 12.11 -30.80
C GLU A 225 -0.46 11.16 -30.58
N ARG A 226 0.61 11.25 -31.39
CA ARG A 226 1.80 10.42 -31.24
C ARG A 226 2.57 10.64 -29.93
N TRP A 227 2.28 11.73 -29.18
CA TRP A 227 2.88 12.02 -27.87
C TRP A 227 2.03 11.51 -26.72
N LEU A 228 0.92 10.88 -27.02
CA LEU A 228 0.03 10.25 -26.05
C LEU A 228 0.29 8.74 -26.07
N VAL A 229 1.29 8.32 -25.28
CA VAL A 229 1.80 6.95 -25.27
C VAL A 229 1.04 6.15 -24.24
N GLU A 230 0.20 5.24 -24.71
CA GLU A 230 -0.45 4.21 -23.89
C GLU A 230 0.38 2.93 -23.96
N LEU A 231 0.86 2.47 -22.81
CA LEU A 231 1.60 1.21 -22.71
C LEU A 231 0.64 0.05 -22.42
N PRO A 232 0.77 -1.09 -23.10
CA PRO A 232 0.09 -2.30 -22.67
C PRO A 232 0.61 -2.74 -21.31
N GLU A 233 -0.17 -3.55 -20.59
CA GLU A 233 0.17 -3.99 -19.23
C GLU A 233 1.56 -4.64 -19.14
N SER A 234 1.93 -5.47 -20.13
CA SER A 234 3.24 -6.12 -20.23
C SER A 234 4.42 -5.15 -20.27
N ASP A 235 4.19 -3.95 -20.77
CA ASP A 235 5.21 -2.94 -21.02
C ASP A 235 5.19 -1.78 -20.00
N CYS A 236 4.30 -1.87 -18.98
CA CYS A 236 4.23 -0.92 -17.87
C CYS A 236 5.43 -1.06 -16.92
N ASN A 237 6.64 -0.99 -17.49
CA ASN A 237 7.91 -1.11 -16.78
C ASN A 237 8.98 -0.21 -17.43
N LYS A 238 10.16 -0.17 -16.79
CA LYS A 238 11.28 0.67 -17.24
C LYS A 238 11.71 0.37 -18.67
N ASP A 239 11.81 -0.90 -19.05
CA ASP A 239 12.34 -1.30 -20.34
C ASP A 239 11.29 -1.16 -21.47
N GLY A 240 10.04 -1.50 -21.19
CA GLY A 240 8.92 -1.27 -22.11
C GLY A 240 8.71 0.23 -22.38
N THR A 241 8.74 1.06 -21.35
CA THR A 241 8.68 2.53 -21.51
C THR A 241 9.85 3.06 -22.36
N CYS A 242 11.07 2.59 -22.09
CA CYS A 242 12.24 2.97 -22.87
C CYS A 242 12.04 2.63 -24.34
N SER A 243 11.64 1.40 -24.65
CA SER A 243 11.40 0.93 -26.02
C SER A 243 10.32 1.71 -26.74
N ALA A 244 9.23 2.08 -26.04
CA ALA A 244 8.15 2.87 -26.63
C ALA A 244 8.55 4.32 -26.91
N LEU A 245 9.45 4.91 -26.10
CA LEU A 245 9.86 6.30 -26.24
C LEU A 245 11.02 6.50 -27.23
N LEU A 246 11.88 5.52 -27.44
CA LEU A 246 13.02 5.69 -28.33
C LEU A 246 12.64 6.19 -29.73
N PRO A 247 11.64 5.62 -30.46
CA PRO A 247 11.25 6.14 -31.77
C PRO A 247 10.75 7.58 -31.74
N LEU A 248 10.10 7.97 -30.65
CA LEU A 248 9.55 9.31 -30.46
C LEU A 248 10.64 10.34 -30.20
N LEU A 249 11.69 9.96 -29.50
CA LEU A 249 12.79 10.85 -29.09
C LEU A 249 13.94 10.90 -30.11
N GLN A 250 14.11 9.89 -30.96
CA GLN A 250 15.17 9.80 -31.99
C GLN A 250 14.88 10.59 -33.27
N THR A 251 13.79 11.37 -33.29
CA THR A 251 13.48 12.17 -34.49
C THR A 251 14.61 13.20 -34.80
N ALA A 252 14.94 13.34 -36.08
CA ALA A 252 15.98 14.25 -36.53
C ALA A 252 15.58 15.73 -36.36
N ASP A 253 14.28 16.03 -36.44
CA ASP A 253 13.73 17.35 -36.23
C ASP A 253 13.38 17.55 -34.74
N GLU A 254 14.13 18.41 -34.07
CA GLU A 254 13.90 18.75 -32.68
C GLU A 254 12.52 19.38 -32.41
N THR A 255 11.89 19.99 -33.42
CA THR A 255 10.55 20.57 -33.30
C THR A 255 9.46 19.47 -33.25
N GLU A 256 9.75 18.29 -33.73
CA GLU A 256 8.88 17.14 -33.71
C GLU A 256 9.00 16.28 -32.42
N ARG A 257 10.03 16.58 -31.63
CA ARG A 257 10.28 15.87 -30.36
C ARG A 257 9.60 16.58 -29.19
N PRO A 258 8.99 15.85 -28.23
CA PRO A 258 8.53 16.46 -26.98
C PRO A 258 9.72 17.03 -26.21
N SER A 259 9.53 18.20 -25.60
CA SER A 259 10.50 18.84 -24.70
C SER A 259 10.26 18.51 -23.23
N ALA A 260 9.09 17.91 -22.93
CA ALA A 260 8.74 17.45 -21.61
C ALA A 260 7.83 16.21 -21.69
N ILE A 261 7.94 15.34 -20.70
CA ILE A 261 7.09 14.14 -20.59
C ILE A 261 6.52 14.04 -19.16
N LEU A 262 5.20 13.87 -19.08
CA LEU A 262 4.49 13.52 -17.88
C LEU A 262 4.24 12.01 -17.85
N PHE A 263 4.60 11.35 -16.74
CA PHE A 263 4.44 9.90 -16.55
C PHE A 263 3.42 9.61 -15.45
N SER A 264 2.64 8.56 -15.64
CA SER A 264 1.68 8.10 -14.64
C SER A 264 2.31 7.29 -13.50
N SER A 265 3.63 7.10 -13.48
CA SER A 265 4.39 6.60 -12.34
C SER A 265 5.88 6.95 -12.43
N ASP A 266 6.56 6.96 -11.29
CA ASP A 266 8.02 7.13 -11.22
C ASP A 266 8.75 5.96 -11.92
N TRP A 267 8.15 4.77 -11.88
CA TRP A 267 8.70 3.59 -12.54
C TRP A 267 8.76 3.74 -14.06
N LEU A 268 7.73 4.32 -14.67
CA LEU A 268 7.73 4.66 -16.09
C LEU A 268 8.69 5.83 -16.39
N ALA A 269 8.78 6.80 -15.50
CA ALA A 269 9.75 7.92 -15.66
C ALA A 269 11.20 7.44 -15.69
N LEU A 270 11.56 6.37 -14.98
CA LEU A 270 12.87 5.72 -15.09
C LEU A 270 13.12 5.17 -16.49
N GLY A 271 12.09 4.66 -17.17
CA GLY A 271 12.16 4.24 -18.57
C GLY A 271 12.39 5.41 -19.51
N GLY A 272 11.68 6.53 -19.30
CA GLY A 272 11.90 7.78 -20.03
C GLY A 272 13.31 8.32 -19.87
N ARG A 273 13.83 8.30 -18.65
CA ARG A 273 15.22 8.67 -18.35
C ARG A 273 16.24 7.75 -19.04
N LYS A 274 15.96 6.42 -19.06
CA LYS A 274 16.78 5.46 -19.78
C LYS A 274 16.80 5.78 -21.28
N ALA A 275 15.65 6.01 -21.90
CA ALA A 275 15.54 6.37 -23.31
C ALA A 275 16.33 7.65 -23.63
N ALA A 276 16.15 8.71 -22.83
CA ALA A 276 16.90 9.96 -22.99
C ALA A 276 18.43 9.72 -22.99
N ARG A 277 18.92 8.95 -22.02
CA ARG A 277 20.35 8.62 -21.90
C ARG A 277 20.88 7.82 -23.09
N GLU A 278 20.11 6.87 -23.62
CA GLU A 278 20.54 6.04 -24.76
C GLU A 278 20.78 6.86 -26.04
N ILE A 279 20.09 7.98 -26.20
CA ILE A 279 20.25 8.87 -27.36
C ILE A 279 20.99 10.17 -27.04
N GLY A 280 21.57 10.28 -25.83
CA GLY A 280 22.41 11.40 -25.45
C GLY A 280 21.65 12.68 -25.05
N LEU A 281 20.33 12.61 -24.79
CA LEU A 281 19.57 13.74 -24.28
C LEU A 281 19.83 13.91 -22.78
N ARG A 282 20.03 15.16 -22.38
CA ARG A 282 20.24 15.53 -20.98
C ARG A 282 18.91 15.86 -20.32
N VAL A 283 18.74 15.36 -19.10
CA VAL A 283 17.63 15.72 -18.22
C VAL A 283 18.22 16.65 -17.15
N PRO A 284 17.71 17.86 -16.97
CA PRO A 284 16.49 18.44 -17.56
C PRO A 284 16.74 19.29 -18.84
N GLU A 285 17.98 19.52 -19.27
CA GLU A 285 18.35 20.56 -20.25
C GLU A 285 17.72 20.37 -21.64
N ASP A 286 17.60 19.12 -22.07
CA ASP A 286 17.07 18.76 -23.40
C ASP A 286 15.67 18.11 -23.28
N LEU A 287 15.32 17.55 -22.09
CA LEU A 287 14.05 16.88 -21.83
C LEU A 287 13.66 16.99 -20.35
N SER A 288 12.53 17.62 -20.05
CA SER A 288 11.96 17.66 -18.70
C SER A 288 11.10 16.43 -18.42
N LEU A 289 11.20 15.88 -17.21
CA LEU A 289 10.45 14.68 -16.79
C LEU A 289 9.68 14.94 -15.49
N ILE A 290 8.41 14.52 -15.45
CA ILE A 290 7.58 14.49 -14.23
C ILE A 290 7.06 13.06 -14.02
N GLY A 291 7.27 12.52 -12.82
CA GLY A 291 6.78 11.22 -12.39
C GLY A 291 5.53 11.30 -11.52
N TYR A 292 5.21 10.17 -10.86
CA TYR A 292 4.10 10.02 -9.91
C TYR A 292 4.44 8.87 -8.96
N ASP A 293 4.03 8.94 -7.73
CA ASP A 293 4.18 8.06 -6.56
C ASP A 293 5.12 8.62 -5.49
N ASN A 294 6.13 9.43 -5.86
CA ASN A 294 7.19 9.91 -4.98
C ASN A 294 7.91 8.76 -4.24
N VAL A 295 8.29 7.71 -4.99
CA VAL A 295 9.08 6.62 -4.41
C VAL A 295 10.43 7.14 -3.92
N PRO A 296 11.03 6.57 -2.85
CA PRO A 296 12.31 7.04 -2.30
C PRO A 296 13.42 7.20 -3.35
N LEU A 297 13.48 6.28 -4.32
CA LEU A 297 14.44 6.33 -5.42
C LEU A 297 14.35 7.63 -6.25
N SER A 298 13.17 8.24 -6.37
CA SER A 298 12.98 9.47 -7.16
C SER A 298 13.81 10.65 -6.64
N ALA A 299 14.04 10.70 -5.33
CA ALA A 299 14.88 11.72 -4.69
C ALA A 299 16.39 11.44 -4.84
N GLU A 300 16.77 10.18 -5.04
CA GLU A 300 18.17 9.71 -5.14
C GLU A 300 18.71 9.75 -6.58
N LEU A 301 17.86 10.04 -7.56
CA LEU A 301 18.30 10.20 -8.95
C LEU A 301 19.15 11.45 -9.14
N ASP A 302 19.98 11.45 -10.17
CA ASP A 302 20.75 12.63 -10.59
C ASP A 302 20.42 13.00 -12.05
N PRO A 303 19.68 14.12 -12.28
CA PRO A 303 19.02 14.96 -11.28
C PRO A 303 17.83 14.26 -10.60
N PRO A 304 17.46 14.69 -9.36
CA PRO A 304 16.31 14.16 -8.66
C PRO A 304 15.00 14.41 -9.45
N LEU A 305 14.09 13.41 -9.44
CA LEU A 305 12.85 13.43 -10.23
C LEU A 305 11.79 14.31 -9.57
N THR A 306 11.26 15.28 -10.32
CA THR A 306 10.01 15.99 -10.04
C THR A 306 8.87 14.97 -10.15
N THR A 307 8.02 14.88 -9.14
CA THR A 307 6.99 13.81 -9.07
C THR A 307 5.80 14.24 -8.22
N PHE A 308 4.69 13.53 -8.32
CA PHE A 308 3.55 13.72 -7.41
C PHE A 308 3.66 12.80 -6.20
N ASP A 309 3.51 13.39 -5.00
CA ASP A 309 3.45 12.65 -3.73
C ASP A 309 2.01 12.24 -3.43
N ILE A 310 1.77 10.94 -3.36
CA ILE A 310 0.49 10.36 -2.99
C ILE A 310 0.25 10.34 -1.47
N HIS A 311 1.15 10.93 -0.70
CA HIS A 311 1.11 10.91 0.78
C HIS A 311 0.95 9.49 1.33
N MET A 312 1.88 8.60 0.96
CA MET A 312 1.84 7.18 1.31
C MET A 312 1.55 6.90 2.80
N PRO A 313 2.12 7.63 3.78
CA PRO A 313 1.78 7.44 5.19
C PRO A 313 0.31 7.70 5.50
N ASP A 314 -0.30 8.74 4.91
CA ASP A 314 -1.70 9.10 5.13
C ASP A 314 -2.64 8.11 4.44
N LEU A 315 -2.27 7.63 3.26
CA LEU A 315 -2.96 6.55 2.56
C LEU A 315 -3.01 5.29 3.42
N VAL A 316 -1.87 4.87 3.96
CA VAL A 316 -1.74 3.68 4.83
C VAL A 316 -2.59 3.84 6.10
N GLN A 317 -2.55 5.01 6.75
CA GLN A 317 -3.39 5.30 7.91
C GLN A 317 -4.89 5.26 7.56
N THR A 318 -5.26 5.81 6.41
CA THR A 318 -6.64 5.82 5.93
C THR A 318 -7.15 4.41 5.67
N ILE A 319 -6.40 3.58 4.94
CA ILE A 319 -6.74 2.17 4.68
C ILE A 319 -6.85 1.40 5.99
N THR A 320 -5.90 1.59 6.92
CA THR A 320 -5.90 0.92 8.23
C THR A 320 -7.14 1.29 9.06
N ARG A 321 -7.48 2.58 9.11
CA ARG A 321 -8.68 3.08 9.80
C ARG A 321 -9.97 2.52 9.19
N LEU A 322 -10.07 2.49 7.86
CA LEU A 322 -11.22 1.92 7.15
C LEU A 322 -11.33 0.42 7.41
N ALA A 323 -10.22 -0.31 7.39
CA ALA A 323 -10.21 -1.75 7.70
C ALA A 323 -10.70 -2.02 9.13
N ALA A 324 -10.26 -1.23 10.12
CA ALA A 324 -10.74 -1.31 11.48
C ALA A 324 -12.25 -1.03 11.60
N GLN A 325 -12.76 -0.03 10.88
CA GLN A 325 -14.19 0.32 10.85
C GLN A 325 -15.05 -0.80 10.22
N LEU A 326 -14.59 -1.37 9.13
CA LEU A 326 -15.31 -2.42 8.40
C LEU A 326 -15.28 -3.76 9.13
N GLY A 327 -14.14 -4.12 9.73
CA GLY A 327 -13.93 -5.43 10.36
C GLY A 327 -14.21 -5.47 11.86
N GLY A 328 -14.27 -4.34 12.55
CA GLY A 328 -14.28 -4.25 14.01
C GLY A 328 -15.63 -4.19 14.70
N HIS A 329 -16.77 -4.20 13.98
CA HIS A 329 -18.06 -4.03 14.67
C HIS A 329 -19.16 -4.98 14.19
N PRO A 330 -19.80 -5.70 15.14
CA PRO A 330 -21.18 -6.06 14.96
C PRO A 330 -21.97 -4.74 14.90
N LYS A 331 -22.39 -4.37 13.69
CA LYS A 331 -23.43 -3.36 13.38
C LYS A 331 -23.80 -2.43 14.54
N SER A 332 -22.95 -1.48 14.90
CA SER A 332 -23.36 -0.32 15.66
C SER A 332 -24.36 0.45 14.79
N LYS A 333 -25.63 0.40 15.15
CA LYS A 333 -26.73 1.07 14.44
C LYS A 333 -26.60 2.60 14.41
N SER A 334 -25.53 3.17 14.97
CA SER A 334 -25.35 4.62 15.16
C SER A 334 -24.11 5.23 14.47
N ALA A 335 -23.23 4.44 13.85
CA ALA A 335 -22.14 5.01 13.08
C ALA A 335 -22.66 5.43 11.69
N PRO A 336 -22.38 6.67 11.21
CA PRO A 336 -22.70 7.03 9.85
C PRO A 336 -22.00 6.05 8.89
N ALA A 337 -22.71 5.65 7.84
CA ALA A 337 -22.11 4.82 6.77
C ALA A 337 -20.84 5.52 6.27
N PRO A 338 -19.71 4.81 6.12
CA PRO A 338 -18.51 5.42 5.59
C PRO A 338 -18.77 5.98 4.20
N GLN A 339 -18.16 7.14 3.92
CA GLN A 339 -18.21 7.73 2.58
C GLN A 339 -17.67 6.71 1.58
N ARG A 340 -18.43 6.44 0.51
CA ARG A 340 -18.12 5.37 -0.44
C ARG A 340 -16.91 5.68 -1.31
N GLU A 341 -16.69 6.94 -1.64
CA GLU A 341 -15.53 7.41 -2.37
C GLU A 341 -14.76 8.41 -1.51
N MET A 342 -13.48 8.18 -1.37
CA MET A 342 -12.53 9.06 -0.68
C MET A 342 -11.46 9.47 -1.68
N PHE A 343 -11.30 10.78 -1.85
CA PHE A 343 -10.30 11.32 -2.76
C PHE A 343 -9.03 11.67 -1.99
N ILE A 344 -7.89 11.28 -2.58
CA ILE A 344 -6.56 11.72 -2.18
C ILE A 344 -6.12 12.75 -3.20
N LEU A 345 -5.63 13.90 -2.74
CA LEU A 345 -5.09 14.93 -3.59
C LEU A 345 -3.55 14.90 -3.49
N PRO A 346 -2.85 14.34 -4.49
CA PRO A 346 -1.39 14.32 -4.49
C PRO A 346 -0.80 15.71 -4.71
N ASP A 347 0.35 16.00 -4.10
CA ASP A 347 1.09 17.25 -4.24
C ASP A 347 2.26 17.11 -5.21
N LEU A 348 2.48 18.12 -6.06
CA LEU A 348 3.65 18.17 -6.94
C LEU A 348 4.92 18.54 -6.16
N ILE A 349 5.84 17.60 -6.04
CA ILE A 349 7.18 17.80 -5.46
C ILE A 349 8.16 18.17 -6.56
N LYS A 350 8.49 19.44 -6.62
CA LYS A 350 9.43 19.99 -7.62
C LYS A 350 10.86 19.67 -7.22
N ARG A 351 11.61 19.07 -8.16
CA ARG A 351 13.04 18.72 -8.02
C ARG A 351 13.84 19.16 -9.25
N GLY A 352 14.90 18.42 -9.56
CA GLY A 352 15.88 18.79 -10.59
C GLY A 352 15.58 18.29 -12.00
N SER A 353 14.53 17.49 -12.24
CA SER A 353 14.28 16.89 -13.56
C SER A 353 13.48 17.76 -14.54
N CYS A 354 13.17 19.00 -14.18
CA CYS A 354 12.47 19.96 -15.04
C CYS A 354 13.25 21.28 -15.07
N ALA A 355 13.35 21.89 -16.27
CA ALA A 355 13.98 23.19 -16.47
C ALA A 355 13.13 24.06 -17.43
N CYS A 356 13.40 25.37 -17.45
CA CYS A 356 12.81 26.24 -18.44
C CYS A 356 13.23 25.80 -19.86
N LEU A 357 12.27 25.77 -20.77
CA LEU A 357 12.54 25.48 -22.18
C LEU A 357 13.55 26.49 -22.74
N ARG A 358 14.68 26.01 -23.25
CA ARG A 358 15.60 26.85 -23.98
C ARG A 358 15.02 27.22 -25.35
N PRO A 359 15.14 28.47 -25.80
CA PRO A 359 14.80 28.82 -27.18
C PRO A 359 15.56 27.90 -28.14
N LEU A 360 14.88 27.40 -29.17
CA LEU A 360 15.56 26.69 -30.26
C LEU A 360 16.56 27.70 -30.91
N PRO A 361 17.76 27.24 -31.32
CA PRO A 361 18.67 28.10 -32.05
C PRO A 361 17.93 28.65 -33.27
N SER A 362 17.91 29.99 -33.43
CA SER A 362 17.38 30.66 -34.63
C SER A 362 18.22 30.23 -35.84
N ASN A 363 17.58 29.57 -36.81
CA ASN A 363 18.18 29.25 -38.11
C ASN A 363 18.57 30.50 -38.88
#